data_168cfa180ad9e79bfb6d0d403e8b1b4e
#
_entry.id   168cfa180ad9e79bfb6d0d403e8b1b4e
#
_cell.length_a   1.000
_cell.length_b   1.000
_cell.length_c   1.000
_cell.angle_alpha   90.00
_cell.angle_beta   90.00
_cell.angle_gamma   90.00
#
_symmetry.space_group_name_H-M   'P 1'
#
loop_
_entity.id
_entity.type
_entity.pdbx_description
1 polymer ?
#
loop_
_entity_poly.entity_id
_entity_poly.type
_entity_poly.pdbx_seq_one_letter_code
_entity_poly.pdbx_strand_id
1 'polypeptide(L)'
;MQKQSIQTVLRNLLDRERINPTELSRLTKVGQSTISRILNGKIANPKDEQVYPLAKHFGVTTDQLRGREPIDNMIVLSKEDHAALHASPKQLPIEAVMDGPIEVWDDETPLPDDEVLVPFLKEVELAAGSGRTSIEINTKRRLRFGKYTLRNQGVEPCNARCVVIYGNSMEPVLRNGATVGVDVGNTRIIDGDLYAITHGGQLRVKQAYRLPGGGIRLRSFNRDEHPDEEYTPDEVVAQEIEIIGRVFWGAMFF
;
A
#
# COMPACT_ATOMS: atom_id res chain seq x y z
N MET A 1 -18.34 23.78 -16.45
CA MET A 1 -18.16 22.82 -15.33
C MET A 1 -19.47 22.05 -15.16
N GLN A 2 -19.48 20.74 -15.34
CA GLN A 2 -20.69 19.94 -15.16
C GLN A 2 -20.98 19.81 -13.66
N LYS A 3 -22.15 20.25 -13.23
CA LYS A 3 -22.68 20.02 -11.88
C LYS A 3 -22.92 18.52 -11.71
N GLN A 4 -22.22 17.89 -10.80
CA GLN A 4 -22.44 16.48 -10.46
C GLN A 4 -23.65 16.35 -9.54
N SER A 5 -24.32 15.19 -9.55
CA SER A 5 -25.39 14.92 -8.60
C SER A 5 -24.81 14.34 -7.30
N ILE A 6 -25.45 14.60 -6.15
CA ILE A 6 -25.08 13.99 -4.87
C ILE A 6 -25.06 12.46 -4.95
N GLN A 7 -25.91 11.87 -5.77
CA GLN A 7 -25.96 10.45 -6.04
C GLN A 7 -24.63 9.93 -6.61
N THR A 8 -24.09 10.63 -7.63
CA THR A 8 -22.83 10.27 -8.30
C THR A 8 -21.66 10.44 -7.33
N VAL A 9 -21.61 11.58 -6.63
CA VAL A 9 -20.55 11.86 -5.67
C VAL A 9 -20.52 10.84 -4.53
N LEU A 10 -21.68 10.54 -3.91
CA LEU A 10 -21.77 9.61 -2.81
C LEU A 10 -21.39 8.18 -3.23
N ARG A 11 -21.75 7.76 -4.44
CA ARG A 11 -21.37 6.45 -4.98
C ARG A 11 -19.86 6.34 -5.15
N ASN A 12 -19.23 7.33 -5.77
CA ASN A 12 -17.78 7.38 -5.95
C ASN A 12 -17.01 7.37 -4.62
N LEU A 13 -17.53 8.04 -3.59
CA LEU A 13 -16.94 8.04 -2.26
C LEU A 13 -17.04 6.67 -1.57
N LEU A 14 -18.17 5.97 -1.69
CA LEU A 14 -18.35 4.60 -1.19
C LEU A 14 -17.37 3.63 -1.86
N ASP A 15 -17.25 3.73 -3.19
CA ASP A 15 -16.36 2.87 -3.96
C ASP A 15 -14.88 3.13 -3.61
N ARG A 16 -14.51 4.40 -3.42
CA ARG A 16 -13.18 4.81 -2.99
C ARG A 16 -12.78 4.19 -1.65
N GLU A 17 -13.68 4.24 -0.67
CA GLU A 17 -13.41 3.70 0.69
C GLU A 17 -13.77 2.22 0.82
N ARG A 18 -14.30 1.60 -0.24
CA ARG A 18 -14.71 0.19 -0.27
C ARG A 18 -15.69 -0.18 0.85
N ILE A 19 -16.57 0.73 1.23
CA ILE A 19 -17.62 0.51 2.22
C ILE A 19 -19.00 0.41 1.57
N ASN A 20 -19.87 -0.41 2.16
CA ASN A 20 -21.22 -0.56 1.67
C ASN A 20 -22.20 0.41 2.38
N PRO A 21 -23.40 0.65 1.82
CA PRO A 21 -24.38 1.57 2.42
C PRO A 21 -24.83 1.20 3.84
N THR A 22 -24.80 -0.07 4.20
CA THR A 22 -25.13 -0.56 5.55
C THR A 22 -24.04 -0.17 6.55
N GLU A 23 -22.81 -0.31 6.17
CA GLU A 23 -21.66 0.08 6.97
C GLU A 23 -21.58 1.61 7.13
N LEU A 24 -21.80 2.36 6.05
CA LEU A 24 -21.89 3.82 6.10
C LEU A 24 -22.99 4.28 7.06
N SER A 25 -24.15 3.62 7.05
CA SER A 25 -25.26 3.90 7.98
C SER A 25 -24.83 3.74 9.44
N ARG A 26 -24.08 2.67 9.75
CA ARG A 26 -23.56 2.41 11.11
C ARG A 26 -22.57 3.47 11.55
N LEU A 27 -21.66 3.89 10.66
CA LEU A 27 -20.59 4.86 10.96
C LEU A 27 -21.13 6.29 11.10
N THR A 28 -22.11 6.66 10.28
CA THR A 28 -22.64 8.04 10.24
C THR A 28 -23.94 8.26 11.01
N LYS A 29 -24.57 7.18 11.48
CA LYS A 29 -25.92 7.18 12.10
C LYS A 29 -27.04 7.71 11.19
N VAL A 30 -26.77 7.85 9.89
CA VAL A 30 -27.80 8.17 8.88
C VAL A 30 -28.49 6.88 8.48
N GLY A 31 -29.83 6.86 8.51
CA GLY A 31 -30.59 5.63 8.21
C GLY A 31 -30.26 5.01 6.86
N GLN A 32 -30.05 3.69 6.81
CA GLN A 32 -29.71 2.95 5.59
C GLN A 32 -30.72 3.20 4.46
N SER A 33 -32.02 3.28 4.79
CA SER A 33 -33.08 3.59 3.83
C SER A 33 -32.90 4.97 3.18
N THR A 34 -32.40 5.95 3.95
CA THR A 34 -32.10 7.30 3.45
C THR A 34 -30.90 7.27 2.50
N ILE A 35 -29.82 6.60 2.89
CA ILE A 35 -28.61 6.44 2.05
C ILE A 35 -29.00 5.75 0.73
N SER A 36 -29.75 4.65 0.80
CA SER A 36 -30.24 3.92 -0.38
C SER A 36 -31.11 4.80 -1.29
N ARG A 37 -31.97 5.63 -0.73
CA ARG A 37 -32.83 6.56 -1.52
C ARG A 37 -32.04 7.66 -2.19
N ILE A 38 -30.96 8.15 -1.57
CA ILE A 38 -30.01 9.09 -2.18
C ILE A 38 -29.27 8.40 -3.34
N LEU A 39 -28.72 7.23 -3.13
CA LEU A 39 -27.97 6.46 -4.14
C LEU A 39 -28.83 6.06 -5.34
N ASN A 40 -30.13 5.86 -5.14
CA ASN A 40 -31.09 5.54 -6.20
C ASN A 40 -31.74 6.79 -6.82
N GLY A 41 -31.28 8.00 -6.46
CA GLY A 41 -31.80 9.25 -7.01
C GLY A 41 -33.23 9.64 -6.56
N LYS A 42 -33.80 8.87 -5.59
CA LYS A 42 -35.14 9.17 -5.05
C LYS A 42 -35.17 10.39 -4.14
N ILE A 43 -33.99 10.81 -3.64
CA ILE A 43 -33.79 12.05 -2.88
C ILE A 43 -32.64 12.80 -3.56
N ALA A 44 -33.02 13.81 -4.36
CA ALA A 44 -32.05 14.65 -5.07
C ALA A 44 -31.45 15.75 -4.17
N ASN A 45 -32.22 16.24 -3.18
CA ASN A 45 -31.78 17.26 -2.24
C ASN A 45 -32.07 16.80 -0.80
N PRO A 46 -31.18 15.97 -0.21
CA PRO A 46 -31.33 15.57 1.19
C PRO A 46 -31.09 16.77 2.12
N LYS A 47 -31.72 16.72 3.32
CA LYS A 47 -31.57 17.77 4.34
C LYS A 47 -30.13 17.80 4.88
N ASP A 48 -29.73 18.96 5.40
CA ASP A 48 -28.34 19.13 5.95
C ASP A 48 -28.04 18.17 7.10
N GLU A 49 -29.05 17.84 7.92
CA GLU A 49 -28.95 16.84 9.00
C GLU A 49 -28.53 15.45 8.49
N GLN A 50 -28.80 15.13 7.23
CA GLN A 50 -28.45 13.88 6.57
C GLN A 50 -27.13 14.00 5.80
N VAL A 51 -26.85 15.16 5.22
CA VAL A 51 -25.66 15.40 4.39
C VAL A 51 -24.42 15.61 5.27
N TYR A 52 -24.54 16.37 6.35
CA TYR A 52 -23.40 16.74 7.21
C TYR A 52 -22.65 15.52 7.80
N PRO A 53 -23.32 14.51 8.39
CA PRO A 53 -22.62 13.32 8.90
C PRO A 53 -21.92 12.52 7.80
N LEU A 54 -22.52 12.45 6.61
CA LEU A 54 -21.92 11.78 5.45
C LEU A 54 -20.70 12.54 4.94
N ALA A 55 -20.80 13.86 4.78
CA ALA A 55 -19.67 14.71 4.36
C ALA A 55 -18.51 14.64 5.35
N LYS A 56 -18.80 14.69 6.65
CA LYS A 56 -17.81 14.57 7.72
C LYS A 56 -17.08 13.23 7.68
N HIS A 57 -17.79 12.15 7.41
CA HIS A 57 -17.19 10.81 7.33
C HIS A 57 -16.18 10.73 6.20
N PHE A 58 -16.50 11.25 5.03
CA PHE A 58 -15.63 11.23 3.85
C PHE A 58 -14.59 12.37 3.80
N GLY A 59 -14.54 13.24 4.82
CA GLY A 59 -13.61 14.37 4.86
C GLY A 59 -13.84 15.41 3.75
N VAL A 60 -15.08 15.54 3.26
CA VAL A 60 -15.47 16.50 2.23
C VAL A 60 -16.45 17.55 2.77
N THR A 61 -16.57 18.69 2.08
CA THR A 61 -17.58 19.70 2.43
C THR A 61 -18.98 19.23 2.02
N THR A 62 -20.02 19.82 2.62
CA THR A 62 -21.42 19.55 2.23
C THR A 62 -21.69 19.96 0.78
N ASP A 63 -21.03 21.00 0.28
CA ASP A 63 -21.17 21.45 -1.10
C ASP A 63 -20.42 20.55 -2.08
N GLN A 64 -19.28 20.02 -1.69
CA GLN A 64 -18.59 18.96 -2.44
C GLN A 64 -19.45 17.69 -2.52
N LEU A 65 -20.01 17.23 -1.40
CA LEU A 65 -20.87 16.05 -1.40
C LEU A 65 -22.16 16.26 -2.23
N ARG A 66 -22.68 17.48 -2.29
CA ARG A 66 -23.82 17.86 -3.14
C ARG A 66 -23.44 18.04 -4.61
N GLY A 67 -22.15 17.95 -4.96
CA GLY A 67 -21.64 18.15 -6.31
C GLY A 67 -21.68 19.59 -6.81
N ARG A 68 -21.70 20.56 -5.90
CA ARG A 68 -21.67 22.00 -6.19
C ARG A 68 -20.24 22.50 -6.35
N GLU A 69 -19.32 21.89 -5.63
CA GLU A 69 -17.88 22.15 -5.67
C GLU A 69 -17.12 20.89 -6.10
N PRO A 70 -15.99 21.02 -6.80
CA PRO A 70 -15.16 19.88 -7.14
C PRO A 70 -14.51 19.30 -5.88
N ILE A 71 -14.33 17.99 -5.86
CA ILE A 71 -13.47 17.31 -4.89
C ILE A 71 -12.13 17.12 -5.59
N ASP A 72 -11.08 17.75 -5.07
CA ASP A 72 -9.74 17.58 -5.60
C ASP A 72 -9.34 16.09 -5.51
N ASN A 73 -8.85 15.53 -6.63
CA ASN A 73 -8.48 14.11 -6.80
C ASN A 73 -9.63 13.08 -6.85
N MET A 74 -10.85 13.45 -7.17
CA MET A 74 -11.89 12.47 -7.43
C MET A 74 -11.92 12.09 -8.92
N ILE A 75 -11.62 10.84 -9.25
CA ILE A 75 -11.90 10.27 -10.57
C ILE A 75 -13.40 10.05 -10.66
N VAL A 76 -14.06 10.79 -11.54
CA VAL A 76 -15.50 10.63 -11.79
C VAL A 76 -15.70 9.47 -12.73
N LEU A 77 -16.14 8.35 -12.21
CA LEU A 77 -16.54 7.20 -13.02
C LEU A 77 -17.89 7.51 -13.71
N SER A 78 -17.99 7.21 -14.99
CA SER A 78 -19.24 7.32 -15.75
C SER A 78 -20.26 6.25 -15.31
N LYS A 79 -21.54 6.38 -15.75
CA LYS A 79 -22.52 5.32 -15.47
C LYS A 79 -22.14 3.98 -16.09
N GLU A 80 -21.46 4.01 -17.22
CA GLU A 80 -20.95 2.84 -17.91
C GLU A 80 -19.82 2.18 -17.12
N ASP A 81 -18.90 2.97 -16.53
CA ASP A 81 -17.82 2.49 -15.68
C ASP A 81 -18.35 1.85 -14.38
N HIS A 82 -19.40 2.44 -13.78
CA HIS A 82 -20.08 1.85 -12.62
C HIS A 82 -20.77 0.52 -12.95
N ALA A 83 -21.37 0.40 -14.13
CA ALA A 83 -22.00 -0.84 -14.58
C ALA A 83 -20.97 -1.95 -14.81
N ALA A 84 -19.77 -1.59 -15.28
CA ALA A 84 -18.65 -2.52 -15.46
C ALA A 84 -18.07 -3.02 -14.13
N LEU A 85 -18.01 -2.16 -13.09
CA LEU A 85 -17.55 -2.51 -11.75
C LEU A 85 -18.50 -3.45 -10.98
N HIS A 86 -19.80 -3.38 -11.25
CA HIS A 86 -20.84 -4.16 -10.57
C HIS A 86 -21.47 -5.28 -11.43
N ALA A 87 -21.04 -5.42 -12.68
CA ALA A 87 -21.36 -6.62 -13.45
C ALA A 87 -20.78 -7.82 -12.72
N SER A 88 -21.63 -8.79 -12.32
CA SER A 88 -21.14 -10.08 -11.86
C SER A 88 -20.11 -10.57 -12.85
N PRO A 89 -18.95 -11.11 -12.40
CA PRO A 89 -17.93 -11.56 -13.33
C PRO A 89 -18.56 -12.64 -14.20
N LYS A 90 -19.02 -12.29 -15.41
CA LYS A 90 -19.04 -13.26 -16.48
C LYS A 90 -17.64 -13.84 -16.46
N GLN A 91 -17.53 -15.16 -16.30
CA GLN A 91 -16.27 -15.86 -16.47
C GLN A 91 -15.63 -15.34 -17.76
N LEU A 92 -14.78 -14.35 -17.59
CA LEU A 92 -13.88 -13.94 -18.66
C LEU A 92 -13.01 -15.16 -18.94
N PRO A 93 -12.84 -15.56 -20.22
CA PRO A 93 -11.83 -16.55 -20.53
C PRO A 93 -10.53 -16.08 -19.88
N ILE A 94 -9.75 -17.03 -19.33
CA ILE A 94 -8.50 -16.80 -18.58
C ILE A 94 -7.40 -16.37 -19.61
N GLU A 95 -7.69 -15.38 -20.40
CA GLU A 95 -6.72 -14.72 -21.28
C GLU A 95 -6.57 -13.29 -20.76
N ALA A 96 -5.39 -13.00 -20.23
CA ALA A 96 -5.00 -11.63 -19.91
C ALA A 96 -5.06 -10.81 -21.19
N VAL A 97 -6.03 -9.91 -21.28
CA VAL A 97 -6.08 -8.96 -22.41
C VAL A 97 -5.03 -7.91 -22.13
N MET A 98 -4.00 -7.82 -22.96
CA MET A 98 -3.09 -6.70 -22.97
C MET A 98 -3.83 -5.47 -23.49
N ASP A 99 -4.05 -4.50 -22.61
CA ASP A 99 -4.67 -3.22 -22.96
C ASP A 99 -3.59 -2.27 -23.49
N GLY A 100 -3.41 -2.27 -24.79
CA GLY A 100 -2.47 -1.40 -25.50
C GLY A 100 -1.08 -1.99 -25.78
N PRO A 101 -0.25 -1.29 -26.54
CA PRO A 101 1.13 -1.68 -26.81
C PRO A 101 1.97 -1.57 -25.54
N ILE A 102 2.89 -2.54 -25.34
CA ILE A 102 3.90 -2.44 -24.28
C ILE A 102 4.85 -1.30 -24.64
N GLU A 103 4.92 -0.28 -23.82
CA GLU A 103 5.96 0.75 -23.91
C GLU A 103 7.25 0.20 -23.31
N VAL A 104 8.25 0.03 -24.19
CA VAL A 104 9.60 -0.37 -23.76
C VAL A 104 10.35 0.87 -23.28
N TRP A 105 10.91 0.81 -22.10
CA TRP A 105 11.74 1.88 -21.54
C TRP A 105 13.15 1.37 -21.22
N ASP A 106 14.13 2.25 -21.29
CA ASP A 106 15.52 2.05 -20.93
C ASP A 106 16.01 3.19 -20.02
N ASP A 107 17.31 3.21 -19.72
CA ASP A 107 17.91 4.22 -18.84
C ASP A 107 17.90 5.65 -19.45
N GLU A 108 17.73 5.77 -20.77
CA GLU A 108 17.67 7.06 -21.49
C GLU A 108 16.22 7.57 -21.63
N THR A 109 15.23 6.71 -21.39
CA THR A 109 13.81 7.07 -21.49
C THR A 109 13.44 8.04 -20.38
N PRO A 110 12.91 9.24 -20.69
CA PRO A 110 12.51 10.22 -19.68
C PRO A 110 11.54 9.62 -18.68
N LEU A 111 11.68 10.02 -17.40
CA LEU A 111 10.76 9.59 -16.34
C LEU A 111 9.45 10.38 -16.47
N PRO A 112 8.29 9.70 -16.62
CA PRO A 112 6.99 10.37 -16.61
C PRO A 112 6.73 11.10 -15.28
N ASP A 113 5.87 12.12 -15.32
CA ASP A 113 5.54 12.93 -14.13
C ASP A 113 4.83 12.13 -13.02
N ASP A 114 4.20 11.01 -13.36
CA ASP A 114 3.48 10.12 -12.45
C ASP A 114 4.33 8.96 -11.92
N GLU A 115 5.61 8.89 -12.29
CA GLU A 115 6.57 7.90 -11.81
C GLU A 115 7.67 8.50 -10.92
N VAL A 116 8.35 7.63 -10.18
CA VAL A 116 9.56 7.93 -9.41
C VAL A 116 10.56 6.79 -9.51
N LEU A 117 11.84 7.11 -9.39
CA LEU A 117 12.92 6.13 -9.31
C LEU A 117 13.21 5.78 -7.85
N VAL A 118 12.94 4.54 -7.48
CA VAL A 118 13.18 4.00 -6.14
C VAL A 118 14.52 3.28 -6.12
N PRO A 119 15.50 3.72 -5.32
CA PRO A 119 16.82 3.10 -5.25
C PRO A 119 16.79 1.81 -4.44
N PHE A 120 17.76 0.92 -4.72
CA PHE A 120 17.97 -0.29 -3.93
C PHE A 120 18.85 -0.03 -2.71
N LEU A 121 18.58 -0.80 -1.64
CA LEU A 121 19.54 -0.98 -0.56
C LEU A 121 20.52 -2.11 -0.93
N LYS A 122 21.76 -2.01 -0.50
CA LYS A 122 22.79 -3.04 -0.66
C LYS A 122 23.61 -3.16 0.61
N GLU A 123 24.09 -4.36 0.87
CA GLU A 123 25.14 -4.59 1.86
C GLU A 123 26.50 -4.18 1.29
N VAL A 124 27.30 -3.50 2.09
CA VAL A 124 28.67 -3.09 1.74
C VAL A 124 29.61 -3.52 2.86
N GLU A 125 30.67 -4.20 2.53
CA GLU A 125 31.72 -4.56 3.49
C GLU A 125 32.48 -3.32 3.93
N LEU A 126 32.52 -3.04 5.24
CA LEU A 126 33.13 -1.82 5.81
C LEU A 126 34.68 -1.80 5.71
N ALA A 127 35.30 -2.98 5.73
CA ALA A 127 36.73 -3.13 5.49
C ALA A 127 37.04 -4.54 5.03
N ALA A 128 37.93 -4.70 4.08
CA ALA A 128 38.36 -6.01 3.58
C ALA A 128 38.84 -6.90 4.72
N GLY A 129 38.11 -8.00 5.00
CA GLY A 129 38.45 -8.99 6.02
C GLY A 129 37.93 -8.73 7.44
N SER A 130 37.15 -7.66 7.68
CA SER A 130 36.55 -7.41 9.00
C SER A 130 35.26 -8.21 9.25
N GLY A 131 34.63 -8.74 8.20
CA GLY A 131 33.30 -9.39 8.26
C GLY A 131 32.17 -8.47 8.67
N ARG A 132 32.42 -7.16 8.83
CA ARG A 132 31.41 -6.16 9.14
C ARG A 132 30.84 -5.57 7.87
N THR A 133 29.52 -5.55 7.77
CA THR A 133 28.76 -4.96 6.66
C THR A 133 27.97 -3.75 7.14
N SER A 134 27.66 -2.84 6.23
CA SER A 134 26.71 -1.76 6.43
C SER A 134 25.71 -1.73 5.30
N ILE A 135 24.56 -1.11 5.54
CA ILE A 135 23.53 -0.96 4.53
C ILE A 135 23.67 0.41 3.89
N GLU A 136 23.85 0.43 2.58
CA GLU A 136 23.97 1.63 1.78
C GLU A 136 22.92 1.72 0.67
N ILE A 137 22.65 2.95 0.20
CA ILE A 137 21.80 3.16 -0.96
C ILE A 137 22.60 2.91 -2.24
N ASN A 138 22.13 1.97 -3.05
CA ASN A 138 22.67 1.74 -4.38
C ASN A 138 22.09 2.75 -5.37
N THR A 139 22.82 3.81 -5.67
CA THR A 139 22.36 4.87 -6.58
C THR A 139 22.35 4.45 -8.05
N LYS A 140 23.05 3.37 -8.42
CA LYS A 140 23.13 2.87 -9.81
C LYS A 140 21.96 1.96 -10.18
N ARG A 141 21.40 1.24 -9.20
CA ARG A 141 20.25 0.34 -9.42
C ARG A 141 18.99 0.98 -8.87
N ARG A 142 18.02 1.17 -9.73
CA ARG A 142 16.73 1.81 -9.39
C ARG A 142 15.59 1.03 -10.04
N LEU A 143 14.40 1.13 -9.46
CA LEU A 143 13.16 0.60 -10.02
C LEU A 143 12.18 1.74 -10.23
N ARG A 144 11.48 1.76 -11.37
CA ARG A 144 10.40 2.73 -11.62
C ARG A 144 9.16 2.31 -10.85
N PHE A 145 8.58 3.25 -10.12
CA PHE A 145 7.33 3.09 -9.40
C PHE A 145 6.35 4.20 -9.77
N GLY A 146 5.11 3.82 -10.04
CA GLY A 146 4.04 4.81 -10.15
C GLY A 146 3.80 5.52 -8.81
N LYS A 147 3.70 6.85 -8.83
CA LYS A 147 3.36 7.65 -7.64
C LYS A 147 2.03 7.23 -7.03
N TYR A 148 1.10 6.76 -7.86
CA TYR A 148 -0.19 6.21 -7.43
C TYR A 148 -0.01 4.99 -6.50
N THR A 149 0.87 4.05 -6.87
CA THR A 149 1.14 2.86 -6.05
C THR A 149 1.69 3.25 -4.67
N LEU A 150 2.66 4.17 -4.62
CA LEU A 150 3.22 4.64 -3.35
C LEU A 150 2.18 5.34 -2.49
N ARG A 151 1.38 6.23 -3.10
CA ARG A 151 0.31 6.95 -2.40
C ARG A 151 -0.75 6.02 -1.82
N ASN A 152 -1.16 4.99 -2.56
CA ASN A 152 -2.15 4.01 -2.07
C ASN A 152 -1.63 3.17 -0.91
N GLN A 153 -0.32 2.99 -0.81
CA GLN A 153 0.32 2.31 0.32
C GLN A 153 0.71 3.27 1.45
N GLY A 154 0.42 4.57 1.30
CA GLY A 154 0.79 5.60 2.27
C GLY A 154 2.30 5.82 2.39
N VAL A 155 3.04 5.56 1.32
CA VAL A 155 4.51 5.65 1.29
C VAL A 155 4.95 6.95 0.62
N GLU A 156 5.71 7.76 1.34
CA GLU A 156 6.35 8.94 0.77
C GLU A 156 7.48 8.51 -0.20
N PRO A 157 7.55 9.07 -1.42
CA PRO A 157 8.55 8.67 -2.41
C PRO A 157 10.00 8.73 -1.90
N CYS A 158 10.34 9.71 -1.06
CA CYS A 158 11.67 9.85 -0.46
C CYS A 158 12.02 8.72 0.52
N ASN A 159 11.03 8.03 1.07
CA ASN A 159 11.18 6.91 2.00
C ASN A 159 11.15 5.54 1.31
N ALA A 160 10.77 5.48 0.04
CA ALA A 160 10.71 4.22 -0.69
C ALA A 160 12.12 3.70 -1.01
N ARG A 161 12.37 2.42 -0.76
CA ARG A 161 13.58 1.68 -1.10
C ARG A 161 13.22 0.31 -1.65
N CYS A 162 14.11 -0.28 -2.44
CA CYS A 162 13.98 -1.66 -2.89
C CYS A 162 15.03 -2.55 -2.20
N VAL A 163 14.67 -3.79 -1.94
CA VAL A 163 15.55 -4.83 -1.40
C VAL A 163 15.39 -6.09 -2.23
N VAL A 164 16.50 -6.72 -2.61
CA VAL A 164 16.48 -8.06 -3.20
C VAL A 164 16.60 -9.09 -2.10
N ILE A 165 15.74 -10.09 -2.13
CA ILE A 165 15.75 -11.20 -1.17
C ILE A 165 16.67 -12.30 -1.66
N TYR A 166 17.54 -12.77 -0.78
CA TYR A 166 18.38 -13.93 -1.02
C TYR A 166 18.05 -15.05 -0.02
N GLY A 167 18.14 -16.29 -0.50
CA GLY A 167 17.81 -17.48 0.29
C GLY A 167 16.32 -17.82 0.28
N ASN A 168 15.95 -18.83 1.07
CA ASN A 168 14.64 -19.46 1.08
C ASN A 168 13.82 -19.18 2.36
N SER A 169 14.31 -18.35 3.26
CA SER A 169 13.65 -18.13 4.57
C SER A 169 12.24 -17.57 4.45
N MET A 170 11.94 -16.87 3.38
CA MET A 170 10.63 -16.24 3.13
C MET A 170 9.77 -17.01 2.12
N GLU A 171 10.21 -18.19 1.68
CA GLU A 171 9.39 -19.09 0.85
C GLU A 171 8.23 -19.68 1.66
N PRO A 172 7.08 -19.97 1.00
CA PRO A 172 6.80 -19.82 -0.43
C PRO A 172 6.33 -18.41 -0.83
N VAL A 173 6.20 -17.47 0.11
CA VAL A 173 5.59 -16.14 -0.11
C VAL A 173 6.51 -15.23 -0.91
N LEU A 174 7.80 -15.23 -0.59
CA LEU A 174 8.83 -14.49 -1.31
C LEU A 174 9.98 -15.44 -1.63
N ARG A 175 10.17 -15.70 -2.92
CA ARG A 175 11.22 -16.61 -3.39
C ARG A 175 12.57 -15.93 -3.46
N ASN A 176 13.62 -16.74 -3.51
CA ASN A 176 14.98 -16.26 -3.78
C ASN A 176 15.01 -15.42 -5.06
N GLY A 177 15.63 -14.24 -5.00
CA GLY A 177 15.66 -13.27 -6.10
C GLY A 177 14.45 -12.32 -6.15
N ALA A 178 13.43 -12.49 -5.29
CA ALA A 178 12.31 -11.56 -5.20
C ALA A 178 12.81 -10.15 -4.84
N THR A 179 12.12 -9.14 -5.34
CA THR A 179 12.35 -7.74 -4.97
C THR A 179 11.19 -7.25 -4.13
N VAL A 180 11.47 -6.61 -3.01
CA VAL A 180 10.45 -5.97 -2.16
C VAL A 180 10.67 -4.46 -2.08
N GLY A 181 9.55 -3.72 -2.03
CA GLY A 181 9.51 -2.29 -1.72
C GLY A 181 9.40 -2.09 -0.20
N VAL A 182 10.25 -1.24 0.36
CA VAL A 182 10.37 -0.96 1.79
C VAL A 182 10.15 0.52 2.05
N ASP A 183 9.29 0.85 2.99
CA ASP A 183 9.09 2.19 3.52
C ASP A 183 10.00 2.41 4.73
N VAL A 184 11.13 3.11 4.52
CA VAL A 184 12.09 3.39 5.61
C VAL A 184 11.61 4.49 6.57
N GLY A 185 10.52 5.18 6.25
CA GLY A 185 9.84 6.11 7.15
C GLY A 185 8.96 5.41 8.19
N ASN A 186 8.70 4.12 8.04
CA ASN A 186 7.79 3.35 8.88
C ASN A 186 8.51 2.18 9.55
N THR A 187 9.12 2.45 10.70
CA THR A 187 9.89 1.47 11.49
C THR A 187 9.10 0.90 12.68
N ARG A 188 7.89 1.41 12.94
CA ARG A 188 7.05 0.90 14.02
C ARG A 188 6.52 -0.49 13.69
N ILE A 189 6.79 -1.47 14.55
CA ILE A 189 6.34 -2.85 14.36
C ILE A 189 4.82 -2.95 14.53
N ILE A 190 4.17 -3.47 13.50
CA ILE A 190 2.81 -4.02 13.52
C ILE A 190 2.97 -5.53 13.46
N ASP A 191 2.45 -6.23 14.45
CA ASP A 191 2.69 -7.66 14.63
C ASP A 191 2.22 -8.46 13.42
N GLY A 192 3.13 -9.23 12.84
CA GLY A 192 2.89 -10.07 11.68
C GLY A 192 3.20 -9.43 10.33
N ASP A 193 3.45 -8.14 10.27
CA ASP A 193 3.87 -7.49 9.03
C ASP A 193 5.33 -7.80 8.70
N LEU A 194 5.67 -7.60 7.42
CA LEU A 194 7.02 -7.82 6.89
C LEU A 194 7.87 -6.57 7.04
N TYR A 195 9.10 -6.76 7.47
CA TYR A 195 10.09 -5.70 7.63
C TYR A 195 11.43 -6.07 7.01
N ALA A 196 12.07 -5.09 6.40
CA ALA A 196 13.51 -5.13 6.19
C ALA A 196 14.21 -4.76 7.50
N ILE A 197 15.17 -5.54 7.90
CA ILE A 197 15.92 -5.39 9.16
C ILE A 197 17.42 -5.50 8.90
N THR A 198 18.23 -4.85 9.70
CA THR A 198 19.64 -5.23 9.85
C THR A 198 19.79 -6.18 11.03
N HIS A 199 20.75 -7.09 10.94
CA HIS A 199 21.15 -7.96 12.02
C HIS A 199 22.67 -8.18 11.92
N GLY A 200 23.42 -7.54 12.78
CA GLY A 200 24.88 -7.55 12.70
C GLY A 200 25.41 -7.02 11.35
N GLY A 201 24.73 -6.02 10.76
CA GLY A 201 25.06 -5.46 9.46
C GLY A 201 24.50 -6.21 8.25
N GLN A 202 23.93 -7.40 8.43
CA GLN A 202 23.27 -8.16 7.35
C GLN A 202 21.85 -7.68 7.11
N LEU A 203 21.46 -7.54 5.85
CA LEU A 203 20.11 -7.16 5.44
C LEU A 203 19.22 -8.39 5.35
N ARG A 204 18.16 -8.43 6.14
CA ARG A 204 17.20 -9.54 6.20
C ARG A 204 15.78 -9.04 6.00
N VAL A 205 14.88 -9.91 5.53
CA VAL A 205 13.43 -9.66 5.52
C VAL A 205 12.76 -10.73 6.37
N LYS A 206 11.95 -10.29 7.35
CA LYS A 206 11.23 -11.16 8.29
C LYS A 206 9.87 -10.58 8.65
N GLN A 207 8.97 -11.42 9.13
CA GLN A 207 7.83 -10.93 9.92
C GLN A 207 8.33 -10.53 11.30
N ALA A 208 7.93 -9.34 11.76
CA ALA A 208 8.29 -8.87 13.09
C ALA A 208 7.08 -8.87 14.02
N TYR A 209 7.32 -9.22 15.28
CA TYR A 209 6.34 -9.20 16.37
C TYR A 209 6.96 -8.57 17.59
N ARG A 210 6.16 -7.80 18.32
CA ARG A 210 6.56 -7.25 19.62
C ARG A 210 6.35 -8.30 20.71
N LEU A 211 7.30 -8.45 21.57
CA LEU A 211 7.20 -9.31 22.76
C LEU A 211 6.95 -8.47 24.01
N PRO A 212 6.26 -9.05 25.04
CA PRO A 212 6.20 -8.43 26.35
C PRO A 212 7.60 -8.10 26.89
N GLY A 213 7.75 -6.93 27.51
CA GLY A 213 9.05 -6.48 28.02
C GLY A 213 9.92 -5.75 26.99
N GLY A 214 9.41 -5.47 25.78
CA GLY A 214 10.10 -4.66 24.77
C GLY A 214 11.00 -5.46 23.83
N GLY A 215 11.00 -6.80 23.93
CA GLY A 215 11.69 -7.67 22.98
C GLY A 215 10.99 -7.78 21.63
N ILE A 216 11.60 -8.44 20.68
CA ILE A 216 11.07 -8.71 19.36
C ILE A 216 11.18 -10.19 19.00
N ARG A 217 10.22 -10.67 18.21
CA ARG A 217 10.29 -11.97 17.54
C ARG A 217 10.39 -11.73 16.04
N LEU A 218 11.35 -12.38 15.41
CA LEU A 218 11.53 -12.42 13.97
C LEU A 218 11.12 -13.79 13.46
N ARG A 219 10.24 -13.81 12.47
CA ARG A 219 9.65 -15.03 11.94
C ARG A 219 9.86 -15.14 10.44
N SER A 220 10.26 -16.32 10.00
CA SER A 220 10.32 -16.72 8.60
C SER A 220 8.99 -17.33 8.15
N PHE A 221 8.68 -17.33 6.85
CA PHE A 221 7.59 -18.14 6.33
C PHE A 221 7.99 -19.62 6.24
N ASN A 222 9.22 -19.91 5.83
CA ASN A 222 9.79 -21.26 5.85
C ASN A 222 10.29 -21.59 7.27
N ARG A 223 9.35 -21.97 8.13
CA ARG A 223 9.63 -22.26 9.55
C ARG A 223 10.33 -23.59 9.78
N ASP A 224 10.16 -24.52 8.86
CA ASP A 224 10.75 -25.85 8.99
C ASP A 224 12.28 -25.78 8.96
N GLU A 225 12.84 -24.91 8.13
CA GLU A 225 14.27 -24.69 8.03
C GLU A 225 14.77 -23.46 8.84
N HIS A 226 13.87 -22.51 9.10
CA HIS A 226 14.18 -21.24 9.75
C HIS A 226 13.21 -20.99 10.90
N PRO A 227 13.47 -21.51 12.10
CA PRO A 227 12.62 -21.34 13.26
C PRO A 227 12.49 -19.87 13.69
N ASP A 228 11.47 -19.58 14.52
CA ASP A 228 11.28 -18.25 15.08
C ASP A 228 12.51 -17.86 15.95
N GLU A 229 12.95 -16.62 15.80
CA GLU A 229 14.05 -16.02 16.55
C GLU A 229 13.46 -15.00 17.53
N GLU A 230 13.72 -15.13 18.82
CA GLU A 230 13.26 -14.18 19.85
C GLU A 230 14.45 -13.48 20.49
N TYR A 231 14.30 -12.16 20.66
CA TYR A 231 15.36 -11.32 21.20
C TYR A 231 14.80 -10.42 22.31
N THR A 232 15.48 -10.40 23.43
CA THR A 232 15.28 -9.41 24.50
C THR A 232 15.77 -8.03 24.04
N PRO A 233 15.37 -6.93 24.70
CA PRO A 233 15.89 -5.61 24.36
C PRO A 233 17.43 -5.52 24.39
N ASP A 234 18.07 -6.17 25.33
CA ASP A 234 19.54 -6.18 25.46
C ASP A 234 20.19 -6.94 24.31
N GLU A 235 19.60 -8.06 23.88
CA GLU A 235 20.07 -8.83 22.71
C GLU A 235 19.85 -8.08 21.40
N VAL A 236 18.76 -7.34 21.26
CA VAL A 236 18.51 -6.47 20.09
C VAL A 236 19.65 -5.47 19.92
N VAL A 237 20.07 -4.84 21.02
CA VAL A 237 21.18 -3.89 21.01
C VAL A 237 22.54 -4.61 20.78
N ALA A 238 22.78 -5.71 21.49
CA ALA A 238 24.04 -6.44 21.41
C ALA A 238 24.31 -7.06 20.04
N GLN A 239 23.26 -7.47 19.33
CA GLN A 239 23.32 -8.07 18.00
C GLN A 239 23.08 -7.06 16.87
N GLU A 240 23.01 -5.77 17.18
CA GLU A 240 22.81 -4.68 16.21
C GLU A 240 21.59 -4.96 15.31
N ILE A 241 20.44 -5.31 15.94
CA ILE A 241 19.19 -5.57 15.23
C ILE A 241 18.41 -4.25 15.13
N GLU A 242 18.19 -3.78 13.89
CA GLU A 242 17.43 -2.56 13.64
C GLU A 242 16.35 -2.79 12.60
N ILE A 243 15.17 -2.20 12.80
CA ILE A 243 14.11 -2.17 11.80
C ILE A 243 14.42 -1.06 10.80
N ILE A 244 14.75 -1.43 9.56
CA ILE A 244 15.00 -0.47 8.47
C ILE A 244 13.69 0.13 7.97
N GLY A 245 12.65 -0.69 7.81
CA GLY A 245 11.37 -0.23 7.35
C GLY A 245 10.39 -1.35 7.04
N ARG A 246 9.12 -0.97 6.89
CA ARG A 246 8.02 -1.87 6.58
C ARG A 246 7.98 -2.22 5.10
N VAL A 247 7.79 -3.48 4.76
CA VAL A 247 7.57 -3.91 3.38
C VAL A 247 6.15 -3.57 2.95
N PHE A 248 6.00 -2.87 1.83
CA PHE A 248 4.70 -2.46 1.28
C PHE A 248 4.39 -3.08 -0.09
N TRP A 249 5.37 -3.65 -0.77
CA TRP A 249 5.23 -4.18 -2.10
C TRP A 249 6.22 -5.33 -2.35
N GLY A 250 5.91 -6.23 -3.28
CA GLY A 250 6.81 -7.31 -3.68
C GLY A 250 6.55 -7.79 -5.10
N ALA A 251 7.63 -8.17 -5.79
CA ALA A 251 7.61 -8.83 -7.08
C ALA A 251 8.57 -10.01 -7.11
N MET A 252 8.20 -11.08 -7.80
CA MET A 252 9.03 -12.26 -7.98
C MET A 252 8.87 -12.83 -9.38
N PHE A 253 9.90 -13.53 -9.85
CA PHE A 253 9.86 -14.32 -11.07
C PHE A 253 9.55 -15.79 -10.74
N PHE A 254 8.89 -16.48 -11.66
CA PHE A 254 8.49 -17.89 -11.53
C PHE A 254 9.35 -18.77 -12.44
#